data_d74f0f82b82d2e4789a9c0a33a037d08
#
_entry.id   d74f0f82b82d2e4789a9c0a33a037d08
#
_cell.length_a   1.000
_cell.length_b   1.000
_cell.length_c   1.000
_cell.angle_alpha   90.00
_cell.angle_beta   90.00
_cell.angle_gamma   90.00
#
_symmetry.space_group_name_H-M   'P 1'
#
loop_
_entity.id
_entity.type
_entity.pdbx_description
1 polymer ?
#
loop_
_entity_poly.entity_id
_entity_poly.type
_entity_poly.pdbx_seq_one_letter_code
_entity_poly.pdbx_strand_id
1 'polypeptide(L)'
;MTINPDLQGRSYPAAEVYDVGREKIREFARAVKATHPAHFDIEAARALGHSDLVAPPTFAIIVAQRADAQLIADPESGIDFSRVVHAEQRFTHHRPIVAGDQLRAELHVDGVRAMGGGAMITTRAEIFAVREDNQRESVATTTSSILVRGEGQ
;
A
#
# COMPACT_ATOMS: atom_id res chain seq x y z
N MET A 1 -10.82 -24.34 0.88
CA MET A 1 -9.72 -24.08 -0.05
C MET A 1 -8.47 -23.72 0.73
N THR A 2 -7.35 -24.29 0.41
CA THR A 2 -6.09 -24.09 1.13
C THR A 2 -5.27 -23.01 0.44
N ILE A 3 -4.63 -22.17 1.23
CA ILE A 3 -3.71 -21.16 0.71
C ILE A 3 -2.51 -21.87 0.08
N ASN A 4 -2.13 -21.43 -1.12
CA ASN A 4 -1.01 -22.00 -1.85
C ASN A 4 0.32 -21.61 -1.17
N PRO A 5 1.09 -22.56 -0.64
CA PRO A 5 2.38 -22.26 -0.01
C PRO A 5 3.42 -21.71 -1.00
N ASP A 6 3.24 -21.99 -2.29
CA ASP A 6 4.14 -21.51 -3.35
C ASP A 6 3.99 -20.01 -3.62
N LEU A 7 3.04 -19.33 -2.95
CA LEU A 7 2.97 -17.86 -2.97
C LEU A 7 4.21 -17.22 -2.36
N GLN A 8 4.82 -17.87 -1.38
CA GLN A 8 6.00 -17.31 -0.74
C GLN A 8 7.13 -17.11 -1.76
N GLY A 9 7.65 -15.89 -1.82
CA GLY A 9 8.66 -15.50 -2.79
C GLY A 9 8.10 -15.01 -4.12
N ARG A 10 6.79 -15.07 -4.31
CA ARG A 10 6.16 -14.59 -5.55
C ARG A 10 6.12 -13.07 -5.58
N SER A 11 6.36 -12.51 -6.77
CA SER A 11 6.21 -11.08 -7.03
C SER A 11 5.15 -10.87 -8.10
N TYR A 12 4.50 -9.71 -8.05
CA TYR A 12 3.51 -9.30 -9.04
C TYR A 12 4.05 -8.09 -9.80
N PRO A 13 3.66 -7.89 -11.06
CA PRO A 13 4.09 -6.72 -11.81
C PRO A 13 3.58 -5.43 -11.13
N ALA A 14 4.28 -4.33 -11.37
CA ALA A 14 3.88 -3.05 -10.81
C ALA A 14 2.46 -2.70 -11.24
N ALA A 15 1.64 -2.30 -10.27
CA ALA A 15 0.27 -1.85 -10.52
C ALA A 15 0.27 -0.57 -11.36
N GLU A 16 -0.88 -0.22 -11.93
CA GLU A 16 -1.04 0.99 -12.73
C GLU A 16 -0.63 2.23 -11.95
N VAL A 17 -0.22 3.27 -12.68
CA VAL A 17 0.16 4.55 -12.09
C VAL A 17 -1.02 5.13 -11.31
N TYR A 18 -0.74 5.54 -10.09
CA TYR A 18 -1.65 6.29 -9.24
C TYR A 18 -1.22 7.76 -9.21
N ASP A 19 -2.10 8.64 -9.68
CA ASP A 19 -1.88 10.09 -9.62
C ASP A 19 -2.34 10.62 -8.26
N VAL A 20 -1.42 11.17 -7.49
CA VAL A 20 -1.74 11.72 -6.18
C VAL A 20 -2.39 13.10 -6.35
N GLY A 21 -3.68 13.17 -6.06
CA GLY A 21 -4.44 14.40 -6.21
C GLY A 21 -4.63 15.15 -4.89
N ARG A 22 -4.76 16.47 -4.99
CA ARG A 22 -4.97 17.35 -3.81
C ARG A 22 -6.23 16.98 -3.04
N GLU A 23 -7.34 16.77 -3.76
CA GLU A 23 -8.61 16.45 -3.10
C GLU A 23 -8.56 15.11 -2.38
N LYS A 24 -7.84 14.14 -2.93
CA LYS A 24 -7.69 12.85 -2.26
C LYS A 24 -6.86 12.95 -0.98
N ILE A 25 -5.82 13.79 -0.98
CA ILE A 25 -5.05 14.07 0.23
C ILE A 25 -5.95 14.70 1.31
N ARG A 26 -6.73 15.71 0.93
CA ARG A 26 -7.65 16.38 1.87
C ARG A 26 -8.70 15.42 2.42
N GLU A 27 -9.32 14.63 1.53
CA GLU A 27 -10.31 13.63 1.91
C GLU A 27 -9.73 12.60 2.87
N PHE A 28 -8.56 12.05 2.53
CA PHE A 28 -7.89 11.07 3.37
C PHE A 28 -7.50 11.66 4.74
N ALA A 29 -6.96 12.88 4.74
CA ALA A 29 -6.60 13.56 5.98
C ALA A 29 -7.79 13.72 6.91
N ARG A 30 -8.97 14.11 6.37
CA ARG A 30 -10.20 14.22 7.17
C ARG A 30 -10.62 12.85 7.71
N ALA A 31 -10.52 11.81 6.88
CA ALA A 31 -10.93 10.46 7.27
C ALA A 31 -10.10 9.90 8.42
N VAL A 32 -8.79 10.19 8.44
CA VAL A 32 -7.89 9.73 9.52
C VAL A 32 -7.71 10.78 10.62
N LYS A 33 -8.44 11.91 10.54
CA LYS A 33 -8.40 13.01 11.51
C LYS A 33 -7.03 13.66 11.63
N ALA A 34 -6.30 13.73 10.52
CA ALA A 34 -5.05 14.47 10.41
C ALA A 34 -5.39 15.95 10.15
N THR A 35 -4.93 16.83 11.03
CA THR A 35 -5.37 18.24 11.03
C THR A 35 -4.27 19.22 10.65
N HIS A 36 -3.06 18.76 10.36
CA HIS A 36 -1.97 19.66 10.05
C HIS A 36 -2.26 20.44 8.76
N PRO A 37 -2.05 21.78 8.75
CA PRO A 37 -2.37 22.63 7.60
C PRO A 37 -1.71 22.19 6.28
N ALA A 38 -0.55 21.55 6.32
CA ALA A 38 0.16 21.11 5.12
C ALA A 38 -0.62 20.04 4.32
N HIS A 39 -1.64 19.41 4.92
CA HIS A 39 -2.52 18.48 4.20
C HIS A 39 -3.64 19.18 3.45
N PHE A 40 -3.88 20.45 3.73
CA PHE A 40 -5.05 21.19 3.24
C PHE A 40 -4.71 22.44 2.44
N ASP A 41 -3.63 23.13 2.82
CA ASP A 41 -3.23 24.43 2.27
C ASP A 41 -1.86 24.33 1.61
N ILE A 42 -1.82 24.63 0.31
CA ILE A 42 -0.59 24.54 -0.49
C ILE A 42 0.50 25.47 0.07
N GLU A 43 0.14 26.69 0.47
CA GLU A 43 1.11 27.65 1.00
C GLU A 43 1.71 27.16 2.32
N ALA A 44 0.92 26.50 3.17
CA ALA A 44 1.42 25.89 4.41
C ALA A 44 2.41 24.76 4.10
N ALA A 45 2.12 23.93 3.11
CA ALA A 45 3.01 22.86 2.68
C ALA A 45 4.33 23.44 2.12
N ARG A 46 4.25 24.47 1.29
CA ARG A 46 5.43 25.13 0.71
C ARG A 46 6.29 25.81 1.75
N ALA A 47 5.66 26.38 2.78
CA ALA A 47 6.40 26.98 3.90
C ALA A 47 7.26 25.96 4.64
N LEU A 48 6.89 24.67 4.60
CA LEU A 48 7.68 23.58 5.17
C LEU A 48 8.69 22.98 4.19
N GLY A 49 8.77 23.50 2.95
CA GLY A 49 9.72 23.05 1.95
C GLY A 49 9.17 22.01 0.99
N HIS A 50 7.88 21.72 1.01
CA HIS A 50 7.25 20.77 0.08
C HIS A 50 6.77 21.50 -1.19
N SER A 51 6.70 20.77 -2.29
CA SER A 51 6.27 21.34 -3.57
C SER A 51 4.76 21.56 -3.63
N ASP A 52 4.01 20.78 -2.89
CA ASP A 52 2.54 20.79 -2.90
C ASP A 52 2.03 20.14 -1.60
N LEU A 53 0.71 19.92 -1.49
CA LEU A 53 0.11 19.30 -0.32
C LEU A 53 0.81 17.98 0.03
N VAL A 54 1.07 17.79 1.33
CA VAL A 54 1.70 16.59 1.85
C VAL A 54 0.63 15.60 2.28
N ALA A 55 0.75 14.36 1.84
CA ALA A 55 -0.15 13.30 2.29
C ALA A 55 0.15 12.90 3.73
N PRO A 56 -0.88 12.53 4.51
CA PRO A 56 -0.64 11.92 5.83
C PRO A 56 0.21 10.66 5.72
N PRO A 57 0.95 10.30 6.79
CA PRO A 57 1.91 9.18 6.73
C PRO A 57 1.31 7.83 6.30
N THR A 58 0.03 7.59 6.59
CA THR A 58 -0.64 6.33 6.23
C THR A 58 -1.28 6.35 4.84
N PHE A 59 -1.17 7.45 4.11
CA PHE A 59 -1.74 7.58 2.76
C PHE A 59 -1.21 6.50 1.80
N ALA A 60 0.02 6.04 2.01
CA ALA A 60 0.64 5.02 1.17
C ALA A 60 -0.18 3.73 1.07
N ILE A 61 -1.08 3.47 2.05
CA ILE A 61 -1.96 2.30 2.02
C ILE A 61 -2.84 2.27 0.75
N ILE A 62 -3.26 3.43 0.27
CA ILE A 62 -4.11 3.53 -0.93
C ILE A 62 -3.36 2.95 -2.14
N VAL A 63 -2.09 3.30 -2.28
CA VAL A 63 -1.26 2.82 -3.38
C VAL A 63 -0.92 1.35 -3.21
N ALA A 64 -0.57 0.94 -1.99
CA ALA A 64 -0.25 -0.46 -1.66
C ALA A 64 -1.42 -1.40 -1.95
N GLN A 65 -2.64 -1.00 -1.60
CA GLN A 65 -3.83 -1.83 -1.82
C GLN A 65 -4.11 -2.10 -3.29
N ARG A 66 -3.70 -1.23 -4.19
CA ARG A 66 -3.82 -1.48 -5.63
C ARG A 66 -2.92 -2.65 -6.06
N ALA A 67 -1.75 -2.77 -5.47
CA ALA A 67 -0.87 -3.90 -5.70
C ALA A 67 -1.40 -5.16 -5.01
N ASP A 68 -1.91 -5.04 -3.78
CA ASP A 68 -2.51 -6.15 -3.03
C ASP A 68 -3.68 -6.78 -3.79
N ALA A 69 -4.43 -5.98 -4.54
CA ALA A 69 -5.56 -6.47 -5.32
C ALA A 69 -5.16 -7.57 -6.32
N GLN A 70 -3.94 -7.54 -6.83
CA GLN A 70 -3.44 -8.56 -7.75
C GLN A 70 -3.32 -9.92 -7.05
N LEU A 71 -2.85 -9.93 -5.81
CA LEU A 71 -2.76 -11.15 -5.01
C LEU A 71 -4.15 -11.70 -4.69
N ILE A 72 -5.05 -10.84 -4.27
CA ILE A 72 -6.43 -11.22 -3.93
C ILE A 72 -7.16 -11.78 -5.15
N ALA A 73 -6.93 -11.21 -6.33
CA ALA A 73 -7.55 -11.65 -7.57
C ALA A 73 -6.87 -12.87 -8.22
N ASP A 74 -5.70 -13.24 -7.73
CA ASP A 74 -4.94 -14.35 -8.31
C ASP A 74 -5.64 -15.69 -8.00
N PRO A 75 -6.13 -16.40 -9.03
CA PRO A 75 -6.84 -17.67 -8.81
C PRO A 75 -5.94 -18.76 -8.20
N GLU A 76 -4.62 -18.64 -8.34
CA GLU A 76 -3.67 -19.59 -7.77
C GLU A 76 -3.39 -19.33 -6.28
N SER A 77 -3.83 -18.19 -5.75
CA SER A 77 -3.52 -17.84 -4.35
C SER A 77 -4.27 -18.70 -3.33
N GLY A 78 -5.49 -19.10 -3.66
CA GLY A 78 -6.36 -19.78 -2.72
C GLY A 78 -6.96 -18.87 -1.66
N ILE A 79 -6.84 -17.55 -1.83
CA ILE A 79 -7.37 -16.59 -0.85
C ILE A 79 -8.86 -16.37 -1.09
N ASP A 80 -9.66 -16.61 -0.04
CA ASP A 80 -11.06 -16.19 0.01
C ASP A 80 -11.11 -14.85 0.75
N PHE A 81 -11.34 -13.76 0.01
CA PHE A 81 -11.32 -12.42 0.57
C PHE A 81 -12.31 -12.23 1.72
N SER A 82 -13.43 -12.94 1.69
CA SER A 82 -14.44 -12.88 2.77
C SER A 82 -13.90 -13.35 4.13
N ARG A 83 -12.78 -14.08 4.12
CA ARG A 83 -12.14 -14.62 5.33
C ARG A 83 -10.90 -13.85 5.75
N VAL A 84 -10.55 -12.76 5.03
CA VAL A 84 -9.34 -11.98 5.30
C VAL A 84 -9.58 -11.01 6.46
N VAL A 85 -8.64 -11.01 7.39
CA VAL A 85 -8.55 -10.01 8.46
C VAL A 85 -7.19 -9.35 8.35
N HIS A 86 -7.17 -8.02 8.31
CA HIS A 86 -5.93 -7.25 8.29
C HIS A 86 -5.37 -7.19 9.71
N ALA A 87 -4.22 -7.81 9.92
CA ALA A 87 -3.64 -7.97 11.25
C ALA A 87 -2.60 -6.89 11.59
N GLU A 88 -1.78 -6.49 10.62
CA GLU A 88 -0.70 -5.53 10.86
C GLU A 88 -0.38 -4.76 9.59
N GLN A 89 -0.01 -3.49 9.77
CA GLN A 89 0.48 -2.63 8.69
C GLN A 89 1.68 -1.85 9.18
N ARG A 90 2.77 -1.86 8.39
CA ARG A 90 3.97 -1.07 8.64
C ARG A 90 4.26 -0.17 7.46
N PHE A 91 4.80 1.01 7.74
CA PHE A 91 5.20 1.99 6.75
C PHE A 91 6.64 2.41 7.00
N THR A 92 7.44 2.39 5.93
CA THR A 92 8.79 2.97 5.93
C THR A 92 8.81 4.02 4.84
N HIS A 93 8.93 5.29 5.20
CA HIS A 93 8.95 6.38 4.25
C HIS A 93 10.39 6.75 3.89
N HIS A 94 10.65 6.83 2.60
CA HIS A 94 11.94 7.30 2.07
C HIS A 94 11.87 8.80 1.74
N ARG A 95 10.67 9.30 1.46
CA ARG A 95 10.32 10.72 1.39
C ARG A 95 8.81 10.88 1.56
N PRO A 96 8.34 12.10 1.88
CA PRO A 96 6.90 12.36 1.91
C PRO A 96 6.25 12.18 0.54
N ILE A 97 5.00 11.74 0.54
CA ILE A 97 4.16 11.71 -0.67
C ILE A 97 3.50 13.08 -0.77
N VAL A 98 3.57 13.68 -1.96
CA VAL A 98 2.98 14.99 -2.22
C VAL A 98 2.04 14.93 -3.42
N ALA A 99 1.09 15.88 -3.48
CA ALA A 99 0.22 16.02 -4.64
C ALA A 99 1.06 16.25 -5.89
N GLY A 100 0.68 15.61 -6.98
CA GLY A 100 1.42 15.60 -8.24
C GLY A 100 2.32 14.39 -8.42
N ASP A 101 2.57 13.63 -7.38
CA ASP A 101 3.31 12.38 -7.51
C ASP A 101 2.56 11.38 -8.39
N GLN A 102 3.31 10.67 -9.23
CA GLN A 102 2.81 9.53 -10.01
C GLN A 102 3.47 8.28 -9.44
N LEU A 103 2.68 7.48 -8.71
CA LEU A 103 3.20 6.37 -7.93
C LEU A 103 2.75 5.03 -8.50
N ARG A 104 3.64 4.05 -8.42
CA ARG A 104 3.32 2.65 -8.69
C ARG A 104 3.76 1.81 -7.49
N ALA A 105 3.13 0.67 -7.34
CA ALA A 105 3.48 -0.28 -6.28
C ALA A 105 3.76 -1.66 -6.87
N GLU A 106 4.81 -2.28 -6.41
CA GLU A 106 5.20 -3.64 -6.79
C GLU A 106 5.09 -4.53 -5.56
N LEU A 107 4.28 -5.58 -5.67
CA LEU A 107 3.96 -6.47 -4.55
C LEU A 107 4.87 -7.69 -4.52
N HIS A 108 5.34 -8.00 -3.31
CA HIS A 108 6.12 -9.20 -3.01
C HIS A 108 5.46 -9.95 -1.86
N VAL A 109 5.33 -11.26 -1.99
CA VAL A 109 4.86 -12.11 -0.90
C VAL A 109 6.09 -12.63 -0.15
N ASP A 110 6.32 -12.07 1.03
CA ASP A 110 7.51 -12.38 1.83
C ASP A 110 7.33 -13.62 2.70
N GLY A 111 6.11 -13.95 3.07
CA GLY A 111 5.88 -15.12 3.91
C GLY A 111 4.47 -15.66 3.81
N VAL A 112 4.37 -16.99 3.93
CA VAL A 112 3.10 -17.69 4.07
C VAL A 112 3.29 -18.70 5.20
N ARG A 113 2.48 -18.57 6.26
CA ARG A 113 2.60 -19.42 7.44
C ARG A 113 1.24 -19.98 7.80
N ALA A 114 1.16 -21.31 7.90
CA ALA A 114 -0.06 -21.97 8.38
C ALA A 114 -0.35 -21.57 9.81
N MET A 115 -1.61 -21.30 10.13
CA MET A 115 -2.00 -20.79 11.42
C MET A 115 -3.46 -21.13 11.73
N GLY A 116 -3.68 -22.07 12.66
CA GLY A 116 -5.01 -22.38 13.16
C GLY A 116 -6.03 -22.79 12.08
N GLY A 117 -5.63 -23.56 11.08
CA GLY A 117 -6.50 -23.95 9.96
C GLY A 117 -6.56 -22.95 8.82
N GLY A 118 -6.06 -21.75 9.02
CA GLY A 118 -5.90 -20.72 7.99
C GLY A 118 -4.43 -20.44 7.71
N ALA A 119 -4.13 -19.23 7.29
CA ALA A 119 -2.75 -18.81 7.02
C ALA A 119 -2.54 -17.34 7.33
N MET A 120 -1.34 -17.01 7.79
CA MET A 120 -0.84 -15.64 7.88
C MET A 120 0.02 -15.37 6.65
N ILE A 121 -0.35 -14.36 5.89
CA ILE A 121 0.39 -13.95 4.69
C ILE A 121 1.01 -12.59 4.95
N THR A 122 2.31 -12.50 4.76
CA THR A 122 3.04 -11.23 4.87
C THR A 122 3.40 -10.76 3.46
N THR A 123 2.98 -9.55 3.13
CA THR A 123 3.29 -8.93 1.84
C THR A 123 4.08 -7.65 2.05
N ARG A 124 4.85 -7.30 1.04
CA ARG A 124 5.62 -6.06 1.00
C ARG A 124 5.32 -5.36 -0.31
N ALA A 125 4.94 -4.09 -0.24
CA ALA A 125 4.75 -3.26 -1.43
C ALA A 125 5.87 -2.22 -1.49
N GLU A 126 6.64 -2.26 -2.58
CA GLU A 126 7.62 -1.23 -2.89
C GLU A 126 6.94 -0.16 -3.72
N ILE A 127 6.80 1.03 -3.14
CA ILE A 127 6.16 2.18 -3.77
C ILE A 127 7.23 3.11 -4.31
N PHE A 128 7.12 3.44 -5.58
CA PHE A 128 8.09 4.29 -6.27
C PHE A 128 7.40 5.31 -7.16
N ALA A 129 8.04 6.47 -7.32
CA ALA A 129 7.62 7.47 -8.27
C ALA A 129 8.22 7.17 -9.64
N VAL A 130 7.41 7.35 -10.69
CA VAL A 130 7.85 7.22 -12.07
C VAL A 130 8.39 8.58 -12.52
N ARG A 131 9.63 8.61 -12.99
CA ARG A 131 10.27 9.81 -13.51
C ARG A 131 10.23 9.86 -15.04
N GLU A 132 10.41 11.04 -15.60
CA GLU A 132 10.37 11.28 -17.04
C GLU A 132 11.39 10.43 -17.83
N ASP A 133 12.50 10.06 -17.21
CA ASP A 133 13.55 9.22 -17.78
C ASP A 133 13.31 7.71 -17.56
N ASN A 134 12.11 7.32 -17.15
CA ASN A 134 11.71 5.96 -16.76
C ASN A 134 12.47 5.41 -15.56
N GLN A 135 13.20 6.25 -14.82
CA GLN A 135 13.86 5.83 -13.59
C GLN A 135 12.84 5.77 -12.44
N ARG A 136 13.12 4.89 -11.51
CA ARG A 136 12.31 4.73 -10.31
C ARG A 136 12.93 5.51 -9.16
N GLU A 137 12.09 6.28 -8.47
CA GLU A 137 12.48 6.90 -7.20
C GLU A 137 11.74 6.20 -6.08
N SER A 138 12.46 5.56 -5.17
CA SER A 138 11.84 4.90 -4.01
C SER A 138 11.17 5.93 -3.10
N VAL A 139 9.91 5.71 -2.79
CA VAL A 139 9.09 6.65 -2.00
C VAL A 139 8.74 6.06 -0.65
N ALA A 140 8.25 4.83 -0.64
CA ALA A 140 7.85 4.15 0.58
C ALA A 140 7.86 2.63 0.40
N THR A 141 8.05 1.94 1.50
CA THR A 141 7.85 0.49 1.59
C THR A 141 6.75 0.24 2.61
N THR A 142 5.75 -0.54 2.23
CA THR A 142 4.72 -0.97 3.17
C THR A 142 4.81 -2.46 3.38
N THR A 143 4.59 -2.91 4.62
CA THR A 143 4.54 -4.33 4.95
C THR A 143 3.20 -4.61 5.62
N SER A 144 2.49 -5.60 5.09
CA SER A 144 1.15 -5.96 5.55
C SER A 144 1.13 -7.41 5.97
N SER A 145 0.47 -7.70 7.08
CA SER A 145 0.17 -9.07 7.49
C SER A 145 -1.33 -9.25 7.48
N ILE A 146 -1.79 -10.23 6.71
CA ILE A 146 -3.21 -10.58 6.67
C ILE A 146 -3.38 -12.00 7.18
N LEU A 147 -4.44 -12.19 7.96
CA LEU A 147 -4.87 -13.51 8.39
C LEU A 147 -6.02 -13.96 7.50
N VAL A 148 -5.82 -15.07 6.79
CA VAL A 148 -6.90 -15.72 6.06
C VAL A 148 -7.43 -16.83 6.97
N ARG A 149 -8.65 -16.64 7.48
CA ARG A 149 -9.25 -17.58 8.43
C ARG A 149 -9.59 -18.89 7.72
N GLY A 150 -9.44 -20.00 8.44
CA GLY A 150 -9.86 -21.30 7.95
C GLY A 150 -11.37 -21.47 7.93
N GLU A 151 -11.85 -22.55 7.30
CA GLU A 151 -13.27 -22.89 7.27
C GLU A 151 -13.76 -23.16 8.70
N GLY A 152 -14.92 -22.61 9.05
CA GLY A 152 -15.53 -22.82 10.34
C GLY A 152 -15.00 -21.93 11.48
N GLN A 153 -14.22 -20.90 11.20
CA GLN A 153 -13.73 -19.94 12.18
C GLN A 153 -14.43 -18.58 12.05
#